data_e80ffe1dd14a16040c6f505827f1c1d5
#
_entry.id   e80ffe1dd14a16040c6f505827f1c1d5
#
_cell.length_a   1.000
_cell.length_b   1.000
_cell.length_c   1.000
_cell.angle_alpha   90.00
_cell.angle_beta   90.00
_cell.angle_gamma   90.00
#
_symmetry.space_group_name_H-M   'P 1'
#
loop_
_entity.id
_entity.type
_entity.pdbx_description
1 polymer ?
#
loop_
_entity_poly.entity_id
_entity_poly.type
_entity_poly.pdbx_seq_one_letter_code
_entity_poly.pdbx_strand_id
1 'polypeptide(L)'
;MDKQTIRVMWFVPPLLAMVAAQDRRSLVTQSIRNRSSDEQFNALVAGEVDAVVTSMDNGIGWNRRVGPQDFRVVAQVERTTPLILVARAGRSNMSALRGADILVDAPDNGFVTALRAMLDDAGIGRDEYRLVPAGGVQERLEALLARQGVATLLGPPFDAMAVKAGFVRNASVQEHYPDFPGQGIVMRTGSRARSLVGAWLEDLERARQLVQERPALARQAVVSAGLPVAAADGMIALNPQSLRPTSEGVALLIAHRRALGLAGADSDYPAIVDDSLVHEHIGEKA
;
A
#
# COMPACT_ATOMS: atom_id res chain seq x y z
N MET A 1 24.57 12.35 20.39
CA MET A 1 24.60 11.31 19.34
C MET A 1 23.61 11.73 18.27
N ASP A 2 24.07 11.90 17.05
CA ASP A 2 23.17 12.17 15.93
C ASP A 2 22.26 10.96 15.75
N LYS A 3 20.96 11.21 15.64
CA LYS A 3 19.98 10.14 15.39
C LYS A 3 20.20 9.57 14.00
N GLN A 4 20.18 8.26 13.91
CA GLN A 4 20.18 7.60 12.60
C GLN A 4 18.92 7.96 11.84
N THR A 5 19.05 8.14 10.52
CA THR A 5 17.96 8.54 9.63
C THR A 5 17.73 7.43 8.60
N ILE A 6 16.47 6.97 8.51
CA ILE A 6 16.01 6.05 7.47
C ILE A 6 15.28 6.83 6.38
N ARG A 7 15.58 6.56 5.12
CA ARG A 7 14.93 7.17 3.94
C ARG A 7 13.84 6.24 3.44
N VAL A 8 12.59 6.68 3.53
CA VAL A 8 11.43 5.86 3.15
C VAL A 8 10.52 6.60 2.18
N MET A 9 10.11 5.93 1.11
CA MET A 9 9.18 6.48 0.12
C MET A 9 7.81 5.82 0.24
N TRP A 10 6.75 6.63 0.23
CA TRP A 10 5.35 6.19 0.30
C TRP A 10 4.40 7.20 -0.37
N PHE A 11 3.20 6.76 -0.70
CA PHE A 11 2.14 7.65 -1.17
C PHE A 11 1.54 8.47 -0.02
N VAL A 12 1.22 7.78 1.08
CA VAL A 12 0.76 8.36 2.35
C VAL A 12 1.51 7.65 3.47
N PRO A 13 2.01 8.36 4.48
CA PRO A 13 2.64 7.71 5.63
C PRO A 13 1.69 6.69 6.26
N PRO A 14 2.12 5.45 6.55
CA PRO A 14 1.28 4.51 7.28
C PRO A 14 1.10 4.97 8.74
N LEU A 15 -0.03 4.58 9.36
CA LEU A 15 -0.34 4.95 10.74
C LEU A 15 0.83 4.66 11.70
N LEU A 16 1.45 3.49 11.57
CA LEU A 16 2.54 3.07 12.45
C LEU A 16 3.74 4.02 12.36
N ALA A 17 4.07 4.52 11.17
CA ALA A 17 5.15 5.51 11.00
C ALA A 17 4.77 6.87 11.62
N MET A 18 3.50 7.29 11.52
CA MET A 18 3.02 8.52 12.16
C MET A 18 3.09 8.43 13.68
N VAL A 19 2.73 7.28 14.26
CA VAL A 19 2.81 7.04 15.72
C VAL A 19 4.25 6.94 16.18
N ALA A 20 5.10 6.19 15.46
CA ALA A 20 6.53 6.08 15.76
C ALA A 20 7.23 7.45 15.77
N ALA A 21 6.86 8.35 14.86
CA ALA A 21 7.44 9.70 14.80
C ALA A 21 7.15 10.55 16.05
N GLN A 22 6.16 10.20 16.88
CA GLN A 22 5.90 10.88 18.15
C GLN A 22 6.85 10.43 19.28
N ASP A 23 7.53 9.29 19.13
CA ASP A 23 8.50 8.81 20.12
C ASP A 23 9.90 9.37 19.83
N ARG A 24 10.44 10.14 20.78
CA ARG A 24 11.79 10.72 20.67
C ARG A 24 12.90 9.67 20.61
N ARG A 25 12.63 8.41 20.96
CA ARG A 25 13.59 7.30 20.89
C ARG A 25 13.68 6.70 19.50
N SER A 26 12.65 6.87 18.69
CA SER A 26 12.58 6.33 17.33
C SER A 26 13.58 6.98 16.39
N LEU A 27 13.94 6.26 15.34
CA LEU A 27 14.74 6.78 14.22
C LEU A 27 14.08 8.00 13.59
N VAL A 28 14.88 8.86 13.00
CA VAL A 28 14.36 9.92 12.14
C VAL A 28 13.95 9.29 10.81
N THR A 29 12.68 9.39 10.46
CA THR A 29 12.20 8.96 9.15
C THR A 29 12.21 10.13 8.20
N GLN A 30 13.13 10.10 7.21
CA GLN A 30 13.08 11.00 6.08
C GLN A 30 12.04 10.49 5.09
N SER A 31 10.86 11.10 5.14
CA SER A 31 9.74 10.79 4.28
C SER A 31 9.92 11.37 2.89
N ILE A 32 9.79 10.54 1.87
CA ILE A 32 9.83 10.94 0.47
C ILE A 32 8.48 10.56 -0.14
N ARG A 33 7.75 11.57 -0.64
CA ARG A 33 6.49 11.34 -1.35
C ARG A 33 6.79 10.90 -2.78
N ASN A 34 6.03 9.93 -3.26
CA ASN A 34 6.09 9.48 -4.64
C ASN A 34 4.75 9.65 -5.38
N ARG A 35 4.79 9.57 -6.68
CA ARG A 35 3.62 9.67 -7.58
C ARG A 35 3.25 8.36 -8.23
N SER A 36 4.18 7.40 -8.27
CA SER A 36 3.92 6.08 -8.86
C SER A 36 4.75 4.99 -8.20
N SER A 37 4.30 3.74 -8.31
CA SER A 37 5.08 2.57 -7.89
C SER A 37 6.35 2.40 -8.72
N ASP A 38 6.42 2.97 -9.91
CA ASP A 38 7.62 2.96 -10.74
C ASP A 38 8.71 3.89 -10.17
N GLU A 39 8.34 5.03 -9.59
CA GLU A 39 9.29 5.89 -8.85
C GLU A 39 9.88 5.12 -7.65
N GLN A 40 9.06 4.36 -6.92
CA GLN A 40 9.53 3.52 -5.80
C GLN A 40 10.53 2.46 -6.27
N PHE A 41 10.22 1.76 -7.36
CA PHE A 41 11.14 0.80 -7.97
C PHE A 41 12.48 1.44 -8.32
N ASN A 42 12.45 2.55 -9.05
CA ASN A 42 13.66 3.26 -9.51
C ASN A 42 14.49 3.76 -8.33
N ALA A 43 13.86 4.33 -7.29
CA ALA A 43 14.54 4.84 -6.09
C ALA A 43 15.23 3.72 -5.30
N LEU A 44 14.60 2.53 -5.18
CA LEU A 44 15.24 1.35 -4.56
C LEU A 44 16.41 0.84 -5.39
N VAL A 45 16.28 0.80 -6.72
CA VAL A 45 17.38 0.38 -7.63
C VAL A 45 18.56 1.34 -7.54
N ALA A 46 18.30 2.65 -7.51
CA ALA A 46 19.33 3.68 -7.41
C ALA A 46 19.94 3.81 -6.00
N GLY A 47 19.35 3.17 -4.97
CA GLY A 47 19.78 3.32 -3.58
C GLY A 47 19.49 4.72 -3.00
N GLU A 48 18.52 5.43 -3.58
CA GLU A 48 18.07 6.73 -3.10
C GLU A 48 17.22 6.62 -1.83
N VAL A 49 16.58 5.47 -1.63
CA VAL A 49 15.80 5.12 -0.44
C VAL A 49 16.26 3.79 0.13
N ASP A 50 16.02 3.61 1.42
CA ASP A 50 16.39 2.41 2.17
C ASP A 50 15.27 1.36 2.11
N ALA A 51 14.01 1.82 2.09
CA ALA A 51 12.81 1.01 1.94
C ALA A 51 11.67 1.82 1.33
N VAL A 52 10.63 1.14 0.88
CA VAL A 52 9.36 1.75 0.45
C VAL A 52 8.18 1.11 1.16
N VAL A 53 7.12 1.90 1.39
CA VAL A 53 5.82 1.37 1.83
C VAL A 53 4.88 1.37 0.63
N THR A 54 4.38 0.19 0.27
CA THR A 54 3.65 -0.01 -0.97
C THR A 54 2.77 -1.27 -0.92
N SER A 55 2.02 -1.55 -1.98
CA SER A 55 1.40 -2.87 -2.13
C SER A 55 2.45 -3.97 -2.13
N MET A 56 2.25 -5.03 -1.35
CA MET A 56 3.17 -6.18 -1.34
C MET A 56 3.29 -6.85 -2.70
N ASP A 57 2.24 -6.80 -3.53
CA ASP A 57 2.23 -7.32 -4.90
C ASP A 57 3.27 -6.62 -5.81
N ASN A 58 3.64 -5.38 -5.52
CA ASN A 58 4.69 -4.68 -6.26
C ASN A 58 6.04 -5.42 -6.18
N GLY A 59 6.39 -5.97 -5.01
CA GLY A 59 7.60 -6.78 -4.85
C GLY A 59 7.62 -8.00 -5.78
N ILE A 60 6.47 -8.63 -6.00
CA ILE A 60 6.34 -9.76 -6.95
C ILE A 60 6.58 -9.28 -8.39
N GLY A 61 5.90 -8.19 -8.79
CA GLY A 61 6.01 -7.64 -10.14
C GLY A 61 7.40 -7.10 -10.44
N TRP A 62 8.03 -6.42 -9.49
CA TRP A 62 9.37 -5.84 -9.66
C TRP A 62 10.45 -6.89 -9.86
N ASN A 63 10.34 -8.06 -9.21
CA ASN A 63 11.24 -9.20 -9.41
C ASN A 63 11.11 -9.84 -10.81
N ARG A 64 10.15 -9.40 -11.63
CA ARG A 64 9.96 -9.86 -13.02
C ARG A 64 10.32 -8.79 -14.06
N ARG A 65 10.77 -7.61 -13.59
CA ARG A 65 11.28 -6.54 -14.47
C ARG A 65 12.74 -6.80 -14.85
N VAL A 66 13.19 -6.13 -15.89
CA VAL A 66 14.61 -6.07 -16.22
C VAL A 66 15.35 -5.33 -15.11
N GLY A 67 16.41 -5.94 -14.58
CA GLY A 67 17.21 -5.38 -13.50
C GLY A 67 17.30 -6.30 -12.28
N PRO A 68 17.45 -5.73 -11.08
CA PRO A 68 17.54 -6.51 -9.84
C PRO A 68 16.25 -7.31 -9.56
N GLN A 69 16.43 -8.53 -9.04
CA GLN A 69 15.32 -9.43 -8.68
C GLN A 69 15.36 -9.81 -7.20
N ASP A 70 15.89 -8.92 -6.38
CA ASP A 70 16.13 -9.12 -4.95
C ASP A 70 15.21 -8.27 -4.06
N PHE A 71 14.04 -7.87 -4.58
CA PHE A 71 13.03 -7.19 -3.80
C PHE A 71 12.30 -8.18 -2.89
N ARG A 72 12.17 -7.83 -1.61
CA ARG A 72 11.44 -8.64 -0.62
C ARG A 72 10.53 -7.75 0.21
N VAL A 73 9.36 -8.28 0.51
CA VAL A 73 8.48 -7.76 1.55
C VAL A 73 9.08 -8.18 2.89
N VAL A 74 9.45 -7.22 3.72
CA VAL A 74 10.09 -7.51 5.02
C VAL A 74 9.15 -7.29 6.19
N ALA A 75 8.03 -6.59 5.98
CA ALA A 75 7.01 -6.39 7.00
C ALA A 75 5.68 -5.99 6.37
N GLN A 76 4.59 -6.13 7.13
CA GLN A 76 3.24 -5.66 6.82
C GLN A 76 2.87 -4.55 7.80
N VAL A 77 2.39 -3.40 7.31
CA VAL A 77 2.03 -2.24 8.15
C VAL A 77 0.54 -1.96 8.21
N GLU A 78 -0.25 -2.65 7.39
CA GLU A 78 -1.72 -2.61 7.37
C GLU A 78 -2.27 -4.02 7.22
N ARG A 79 -3.30 -4.38 8.00
CA ARG A 79 -3.92 -5.71 7.97
C ARG A 79 -4.55 -6.05 6.61
N THR A 80 -5.22 -5.08 5.99
CA THR A 80 -5.92 -5.22 4.71
C THR A 80 -5.93 -3.89 3.96
N THR A 81 -6.39 -3.92 2.72
CA THR A 81 -6.39 -2.75 1.83
C THR A 81 -7.71 -1.98 1.92
N PRO A 82 -7.71 -0.75 2.47
CA PRO A 82 -8.93 0.05 2.64
C PRO A 82 -9.28 0.85 1.37
N LEU A 83 -9.01 0.30 0.20
CA LEU A 83 -9.24 1.00 -1.05
C LEU A 83 -10.68 0.81 -1.54
N ILE A 84 -11.28 1.92 -1.92
CA ILE A 84 -12.61 2.01 -2.49
C ILE A 84 -12.48 2.49 -3.94
N LEU A 85 -13.12 1.79 -4.85
CA LEU A 85 -13.32 2.28 -6.20
C LEU A 85 -14.42 3.33 -6.17
N VAL A 86 -14.03 4.59 -6.30
CA VAL A 86 -14.97 5.71 -6.43
C VAL A 86 -15.17 6.04 -7.91
N ALA A 87 -16.40 6.36 -8.28
CA ALA A 87 -16.76 6.63 -9.66
C ALA A 87 -17.68 7.85 -9.77
N ARG A 88 -17.83 8.39 -10.97
CA ARG A 88 -18.80 9.44 -11.26
C ARG A 88 -20.22 8.98 -10.94
N ALA A 89 -21.08 9.93 -10.58
CA ALA A 89 -22.51 9.68 -10.39
C ALA A 89 -23.11 8.96 -11.63
N GLY A 90 -24.02 8.00 -11.36
CA GLY A 90 -24.58 7.12 -12.39
C GLY A 90 -23.75 5.85 -12.69
N ARG A 91 -22.57 5.70 -12.06
CA ARG A 91 -21.71 4.51 -12.19
C ARG A 91 -21.49 3.85 -10.84
N SER A 92 -22.58 3.42 -10.21
CA SER A 92 -22.57 2.87 -8.83
C SER A 92 -22.31 1.37 -8.75
N ASN A 93 -22.10 0.70 -9.88
CA ASN A 93 -21.78 -0.73 -9.93
C ASN A 93 -20.67 -1.00 -10.95
N MET A 94 -20.05 -2.16 -10.85
CA MET A 94 -18.90 -2.54 -11.68
C MET A 94 -19.26 -2.57 -13.17
N SER A 95 -20.43 -3.10 -13.56
CA SER A 95 -20.82 -3.20 -14.98
C SER A 95 -20.94 -1.84 -15.68
N ALA A 96 -21.18 -0.78 -14.93
CA ALA A 96 -21.21 0.58 -15.45
C ALA A 96 -19.80 1.12 -15.82
N LEU A 97 -18.73 0.36 -15.54
CA LEU A 97 -17.36 0.75 -15.89
C LEU A 97 -16.91 0.24 -17.26
N ARG A 98 -17.77 -0.47 -18.01
CA ARG A 98 -17.45 -0.82 -19.39
C ARG A 98 -17.18 0.44 -20.22
N GLY A 99 -16.10 0.42 -20.99
CA GLY A 99 -15.63 1.56 -21.79
C GLY A 99 -15.04 2.71 -20.97
N ALA A 100 -14.83 2.53 -19.66
CA ALA A 100 -14.39 3.61 -18.79
C ALA A 100 -12.88 3.84 -18.82
N ASP A 101 -12.48 5.10 -18.64
CA ASP A 101 -11.13 5.50 -18.28
C ASP A 101 -11.02 5.48 -16.75
N ILE A 102 -10.24 4.53 -16.22
CA ILE A 102 -10.00 4.35 -14.78
C ILE A 102 -8.60 4.89 -14.47
N LEU A 103 -8.54 5.88 -13.58
CA LEU A 103 -7.29 6.54 -13.23
C LEU A 103 -6.48 5.64 -12.26
N VAL A 104 -5.19 5.50 -12.56
CA VAL A 104 -4.23 4.72 -11.76
C VAL A 104 -2.92 5.50 -11.60
N ASP A 105 -2.05 5.10 -10.69
CA ASP A 105 -0.68 5.65 -10.61
C ASP A 105 0.24 5.01 -11.66
N ALA A 106 0.18 3.69 -11.76
CA ALA A 106 0.83 2.90 -12.79
C ALA A 106 -0.04 1.67 -13.10
N PRO A 107 -0.17 1.26 -14.38
CA PRO A 107 -1.01 0.12 -14.76
C PRO A 107 -0.60 -1.20 -14.11
N ASP A 108 0.67 -1.35 -13.73
CA ASP A 108 1.25 -2.54 -13.10
C ASP A 108 1.42 -2.40 -11.58
N ASN A 109 0.77 -1.40 -10.96
CA ASN A 109 0.73 -1.27 -9.51
C ASN A 109 -0.01 -2.45 -8.88
N GLY A 110 0.48 -2.94 -7.75
CA GLY A 110 -0.10 -4.09 -7.08
C GLY A 110 -1.53 -3.90 -6.59
N PHE A 111 -1.94 -2.68 -6.24
CA PHE A 111 -3.36 -2.41 -5.93
C PHE A 111 -4.24 -2.41 -7.18
N VAL A 112 -3.67 -2.15 -8.37
CA VAL A 112 -4.38 -2.29 -9.64
C VAL A 112 -4.65 -3.76 -9.96
N THR A 113 -3.84 -4.69 -9.42
CA THR A 113 -4.13 -6.14 -9.52
C THR A 113 -5.47 -6.48 -8.86
N ALA A 114 -5.78 -5.92 -7.67
CA ALA A 114 -7.09 -6.08 -7.05
C ALA A 114 -8.22 -5.47 -7.89
N LEU A 115 -8.00 -4.27 -8.44
CA LEU A 115 -8.98 -3.65 -9.34
C LEU A 115 -9.28 -4.51 -10.57
N ARG A 116 -8.23 -5.05 -11.20
CA ARG A 116 -8.39 -5.95 -12.36
C ARG A 116 -9.14 -7.23 -12.00
N ALA A 117 -8.86 -7.80 -10.81
CA ALA A 117 -9.58 -8.99 -10.34
C ALA A 117 -11.06 -8.67 -10.11
N MET A 118 -11.40 -7.54 -9.46
CA MET A 118 -12.80 -7.13 -9.28
C MET A 118 -13.53 -6.89 -10.62
N LEU A 119 -12.83 -6.34 -11.63
CA LEU A 119 -13.41 -6.13 -12.97
C LEU A 119 -13.63 -7.47 -13.67
N ASP A 120 -12.68 -8.39 -13.58
CA ASP A 120 -12.77 -9.74 -14.15
C ASP A 120 -13.91 -10.55 -13.51
N ASP A 121 -14.04 -10.52 -12.18
CA ASP A 121 -15.13 -11.14 -11.43
C ASP A 121 -16.51 -10.58 -11.82
N ALA A 122 -16.56 -9.30 -12.22
CA ALA A 122 -17.75 -8.65 -12.77
C ALA A 122 -17.98 -8.93 -14.27
N GLY A 123 -17.18 -9.80 -14.87
CA GLY A 123 -17.25 -10.16 -16.29
C GLY A 123 -16.81 -9.02 -17.23
N ILE A 124 -15.92 -8.12 -16.77
CA ILE A 124 -15.40 -7.00 -17.57
C ILE A 124 -13.97 -7.34 -18.00
N GLY A 125 -13.82 -7.71 -19.27
CA GLY A 125 -12.53 -8.06 -19.84
C GLY A 125 -11.57 -6.87 -19.95
N ARG A 126 -10.28 -7.17 -20.13
CA ARG A 126 -9.20 -6.15 -20.19
C ARG A 126 -9.39 -5.14 -21.33
N ASP A 127 -10.05 -5.53 -22.40
CA ASP A 127 -10.31 -4.69 -23.58
C ASP A 127 -11.52 -3.76 -23.37
N GLU A 128 -12.27 -3.94 -22.29
CA GLU A 128 -13.49 -3.23 -22.02
C GLU A 128 -13.31 -2.02 -21.07
N TYR A 129 -12.08 -1.67 -20.69
CA TYR A 129 -11.74 -0.48 -19.93
C TYR A 129 -10.30 -0.02 -20.25
N ARG A 130 -9.96 1.20 -19.88
CA ARG A 130 -8.61 1.72 -19.99
C ARG A 130 -8.08 2.13 -18.63
N LEU A 131 -6.85 1.72 -18.32
CA LEU A 131 -6.10 2.23 -17.17
C LEU A 131 -5.29 3.44 -17.63
N VAL A 132 -5.56 4.60 -17.01
CA VAL A 132 -4.97 5.88 -17.39
C VAL A 132 -4.06 6.36 -16.25
N PRO A 133 -2.74 6.42 -16.45
CA PRO A 133 -1.83 6.96 -15.44
C PRO A 133 -2.15 8.43 -15.13
N ALA A 134 -2.32 8.73 -13.84
CA ALA A 134 -2.68 10.06 -13.35
C ALA A 134 -1.96 10.44 -12.05
N GLY A 135 -0.89 9.71 -11.72
CA GLY A 135 -0.08 9.98 -10.53
C GLY A 135 -0.58 9.32 -9.26
N GLY A 136 -0.09 9.78 -8.12
CA GLY A 136 -0.41 9.24 -6.80
C GLY A 136 -1.86 9.46 -6.38
N VAL A 137 -2.19 9.10 -5.16
CA VAL A 137 -3.58 9.13 -4.67
C VAL A 137 -4.19 10.53 -4.70
N GLN A 138 -3.39 11.57 -4.40
CA GLN A 138 -3.84 12.96 -4.44
C GLN A 138 -4.05 13.42 -5.89
N GLU A 139 -3.08 13.18 -6.77
CA GLU A 139 -3.17 13.53 -8.18
C GLU A 139 -4.36 12.84 -8.86
N ARG A 140 -4.63 11.57 -8.50
CA ARG A 140 -5.82 10.85 -9.02
C ARG A 140 -7.12 11.45 -8.54
N LEU A 141 -7.19 11.88 -7.27
CA LEU A 141 -8.37 12.61 -6.79
C LEU A 141 -8.56 13.91 -7.55
N GLU A 142 -7.51 14.72 -7.71
CA GLU A 142 -7.55 15.98 -8.46
C GLU A 142 -7.98 15.76 -9.92
N ALA A 143 -7.41 14.75 -10.59
CA ALA A 143 -7.76 14.36 -11.95
C ALA A 143 -9.23 13.89 -12.06
N LEU A 144 -9.70 13.12 -11.06
CA LEU A 144 -11.11 12.70 -11.00
C LEU A 144 -12.05 13.89 -10.82
N LEU A 145 -11.74 14.84 -9.94
CA LEU A 145 -12.47 16.08 -9.74
C LEU A 145 -12.49 16.93 -11.00
N ALA A 146 -11.38 16.99 -11.73
CA ALA A 146 -11.25 17.66 -13.03
C ALA A 146 -11.89 16.88 -14.19
N ARG A 147 -12.57 15.75 -13.91
CA ARG A 147 -13.25 14.91 -14.89
C ARG A 147 -12.33 14.31 -15.98
N GLN A 148 -11.06 14.08 -15.68
CA GLN A 148 -10.10 13.49 -16.62
C GLN A 148 -10.26 11.95 -16.73
N GLY A 149 -10.95 11.33 -15.77
CA GLY A 149 -11.31 9.91 -15.78
C GLY A 149 -12.71 9.70 -15.22
N VAL A 150 -13.13 8.44 -15.14
CA VAL A 150 -14.48 8.06 -14.71
C VAL A 150 -14.46 7.52 -13.27
N ALA A 151 -13.40 6.79 -12.92
CA ALA A 151 -13.24 6.12 -11.61
C ALA A 151 -11.78 6.05 -11.20
N THR A 152 -11.52 5.82 -9.93
CA THR A 152 -10.20 5.52 -9.39
C THR A 152 -10.30 4.83 -8.03
N LEU A 153 -9.27 4.07 -7.64
CA LEU A 153 -9.12 3.54 -6.27
C LEU A 153 -8.58 4.63 -5.33
N LEU A 154 -9.30 4.91 -4.27
CA LEU A 154 -8.89 5.84 -3.21
C LEU A 154 -9.02 5.17 -1.85
N GLY A 155 -8.08 5.47 -0.96
CA GLY A 155 -8.17 5.15 0.46
C GLY A 155 -8.43 6.39 1.30
N PRO A 156 -8.62 6.22 2.62
CA PRO A 156 -8.77 7.34 3.54
C PRO A 156 -7.58 8.32 3.51
N PRO A 157 -7.84 9.64 3.55
CA PRO A 157 -9.14 10.32 3.61
C PRO A 157 -9.72 10.66 2.22
N PHE A 158 -9.05 10.32 1.12
CA PHE A 158 -9.33 10.80 -0.23
C PHE A 158 -10.64 10.23 -0.79
N ASP A 159 -11.01 8.99 -0.40
CA ASP A 159 -12.30 8.38 -0.73
C ASP A 159 -13.48 9.20 -0.18
N ALA A 160 -13.40 9.61 1.09
CA ALA A 160 -14.42 10.44 1.71
C ALA A 160 -14.50 11.84 1.06
N MET A 161 -13.35 12.40 0.65
CA MET A 161 -13.30 13.68 -0.08
C MET A 161 -13.99 13.57 -1.45
N ALA A 162 -13.77 12.48 -2.18
CA ALA A 162 -14.43 12.22 -3.45
C ALA A 162 -15.95 12.07 -3.28
N VAL A 163 -16.40 11.31 -2.28
CA VAL A 163 -17.83 11.13 -1.98
C VAL A 163 -18.48 12.47 -1.62
N LYS A 164 -17.82 13.29 -0.80
CA LYS A 164 -18.30 14.65 -0.47
C LYS A 164 -18.41 15.55 -1.70
N ALA A 165 -17.57 15.32 -2.71
CA ALA A 165 -17.61 16.03 -3.99
C ALA A 165 -18.65 15.49 -4.99
N GLY A 166 -19.48 14.52 -4.58
CA GLY A 166 -20.58 13.98 -5.40
C GLY A 166 -20.24 12.73 -6.22
N PHE A 167 -19.06 12.13 -5.98
CA PHE A 167 -18.74 10.81 -6.53
C PHE A 167 -19.41 9.71 -5.71
N VAL A 168 -19.57 8.54 -6.30
CA VAL A 168 -20.23 7.40 -5.65
C VAL A 168 -19.20 6.28 -5.35
N ARG A 169 -19.44 5.55 -4.27
CA ARG A 169 -18.75 4.29 -4.01
C ARG A 169 -19.28 3.27 -5.03
N ASN A 170 -18.36 2.70 -5.81
CA ASN A 170 -18.69 1.67 -6.78
C ASN A 170 -18.44 0.27 -6.21
N ALA A 171 -17.24 0.06 -5.64
CA ALA A 171 -16.80 -1.20 -5.05
C ALA A 171 -15.76 -0.95 -3.95
N SER A 172 -15.54 -1.93 -3.09
CA SER A 172 -14.50 -1.93 -2.06
C SER A 172 -13.61 -3.15 -2.22
N VAL A 173 -12.29 -2.95 -2.24
CA VAL A 173 -11.32 -4.06 -2.27
C VAL A 173 -11.50 -4.93 -1.02
N GLN A 174 -11.66 -4.32 0.15
CA GLN A 174 -11.81 -5.03 1.41
C GLN A 174 -13.10 -5.86 1.49
N GLU A 175 -14.19 -5.39 0.88
CA GLU A 175 -15.46 -6.13 0.85
C GLU A 175 -15.43 -7.31 -0.13
N HIS A 176 -14.72 -7.16 -1.27
CA HIS A 176 -14.56 -8.23 -2.25
C HIS A 176 -13.51 -9.27 -1.81
N TYR A 177 -12.42 -8.79 -1.24
CA TYR A 177 -11.27 -9.61 -0.85
C TYR A 177 -10.81 -9.21 0.57
N PRO A 178 -11.49 -9.72 1.64
CA PRO A 178 -11.18 -9.36 3.03
C PRO A 178 -9.72 -9.64 3.43
N ASP A 179 -9.11 -10.66 2.83
CA ASP A 179 -7.73 -11.08 3.08
C ASP A 179 -6.72 -10.43 2.12
N PHE A 180 -7.17 -9.52 1.23
CA PHE A 180 -6.22 -8.81 0.38
C PHE A 180 -5.32 -7.94 1.27
N PRO A 181 -3.99 -8.21 1.25
CA PRO A 181 -3.09 -7.61 2.23
C PRO A 181 -2.98 -6.10 2.01
N GLY A 182 -2.85 -5.38 3.11
CA GLY A 182 -2.58 -3.95 3.08
C GLY A 182 -1.17 -3.62 2.62
N GLN A 183 -0.70 -2.44 2.95
CA GLN A 183 0.64 -2.01 2.61
C GLN A 183 1.68 -2.83 3.37
N GLY A 184 2.77 -3.16 2.66
CA GLY A 184 3.98 -3.74 3.23
C GLY A 184 5.19 -2.86 3.02
N ILE A 185 6.26 -3.20 3.74
CA ILE A 185 7.58 -2.61 3.57
C ILE A 185 8.35 -3.48 2.59
N VAL A 186 8.81 -2.90 1.50
CA VAL A 186 9.64 -3.57 0.49
C VAL A 186 11.02 -2.95 0.49
N MET A 187 12.05 -3.79 0.49
CA MET A 187 13.44 -3.40 0.34
C MET A 187 14.19 -4.38 -0.57
N ARG A 188 15.42 -4.06 -0.93
CA ARG A 188 16.34 -4.99 -1.60
C ARG A 188 17.12 -5.81 -0.57
N THR A 189 17.23 -7.13 -0.76
CA THR A 189 17.97 -8.00 0.19
C THR A 189 19.46 -7.67 0.26
N GLY A 190 20.06 -7.24 -0.84
CA GLY A 190 21.46 -6.78 -0.90
C GLY A 190 21.70 -5.36 -0.36
N SER A 191 20.68 -4.70 0.20
CA SER A 191 20.81 -3.34 0.72
C SER A 191 21.68 -3.30 1.98
N ARG A 192 22.59 -2.31 2.04
CA ARG A 192 23.37 -1.99 3.25
C ARG A 192 22.50 -1.43 4.38
N ALA A 193 21.26 -1.04 4.09
CA ALA A 193 20.32 -0.49 5.05
C ALA A 193 19.58 -1.58 5.88
N ARG A 194 19.88 -2.88 5.71
CA ARG A 194 19.17 -3.98 6.38
C ARG A 194 19.06 -3.76 7.90
N SER A 195 20.18 -3.45 8.58
CA SER A 195 20.16 -3.20 10.03
C SER A 195 19.36 -1.95 10.40
N LEU A 196 19.38 -0.91 9.56
CA LEU A 196 18.62 0.31 9.77
C LEU A 196 17.12 0.07 9.61
N VAL A 197 16.72 -0.73 8.59
CA VAL A 197 15.34 -1.17 8.42
C VAL A 197 14.89 -2.01 9.61
N GLY A 198 15.72 -2.95 10.09
CA GLY A 198 15.42 -3.75 11.28
C GLY A 198 15.15 -2.88 12.52
N ALA A 199 16.01 -1.90 12.81
CA ALA A 199 15.78 -0.95 13.91
C ALA A 199 14.50 -0.12 13.71
N TRP A 200 14.15 0.22 12.47
CA TRP A 200 12.89 0.89 12.18
C TRP A 200 11.68 -0.04 12.41
N LEU A 201 11.79 -1.34 12.12
CA LEU A 201 10.72 -2.29 12.44
C LEU A 201 10.46 -2.38 13.95
N GLU A 202 11.49 -2.25 14.80
CA GLU A 202 11.30 -2.16 16.27
C GLU A 202 10.48 -0.92 16.65
N ASP A 203 10.73 0.23 15.99
CA ASP A 203 9.94 1.45 16.20
C ASP A 203 8.48 1.25 15.77
N LEU A 204 8.25 0.61 14.61
CA LEU A 204 6.91 0.33 14.11
C LEU A 204 6.16 -0.69 14.98
N GLU A 205 6.85 -1.69 15.54
CA GLU A 205 6.22 -2.65 16.46
C GLU A 205 5.77 -1.96 17.75
N ARG A 206 6.62 -1.10 18.34
CA ARG A 206 6.21 -0.29 19.49
C ARG A 206 4.98 0.60 19.13
N ALA A 207 4.98 1.18 17.94
CA ALA A 207 3.85 1.96 17.46
C ALA A 207 2.59 1.11 17.30
N ARG A 208 2.69 -0.12 16.76
CA ARG A 208 1.59 -1.06 16.60
C ARG A 208 0.93 -1.39 17.94
N GLN A 209 1.73 -1.67 18.97
CA GLN A 209 1.24 -1.90 20.33
C GLN A 209 0.57 -0.66 20.91
N LEU A 210 1.17 0.53 20.73
CA LEU A 210 0.59 1.80 21.18
C LEU A 210 -0.76 2.10 20.49
N VAL A 211 -0.90 1.79 19.20
CA VAL A 211 -2.19 1.95 18.50
C VAL A 211 -3.27 1.09 19.15
N GLN A 212 -2.94 -0.14 19.55
CA GLN A 212 -3.86 -1.06 20.18
C GLN A 212 -4.23 -0.63 21.60
N GLU A 213 -3.22 -0.22 22.40
CA GLU A 213 -3.39 0.12 23.80
C GLU A 213 -3.98 1.52 24.02
N ARG A 214 -3.63 2.46 23.14
CA ARG A 214 -3.92 3.89 23.27
C ARG A 214 -4.39 4.53 21.97
N PRO A 215 -5.56 4.16 21.45
CA PRO A 215 -6.05 4.68 20.17
C PRO A 215 -6.19 6.21 20.12
N ALA A 216 -6.32 6.88 21.27
CA ALA A 216 -6.33 8.33 21.34
C ALA A 216 -4.98 8.96 20.89
N LEU A 217 -3.84 8.34 21.24
CA LEU A 217 -2.53 8.79 20.77
C LEU A 217 -2.38 8.57 19.26
N ALA A 218 -2.91 7.47 18.74
CA ALA A 218 -2.93 7.21 17.30
C ALA A 218 -3.73 8.29 16.54
N ARG A 219 -4.90 8.68 17.05
CA ARG A 219 -5.67 9.81 16.47
C ARG A 219 -4.88 11.11 16.48
N GLN A 220 -4.19 11.40 17.58
CA GLN A 220 -3.36 12.60 17.68
C GLN A 220 -2.21 12.55 16.67
N ALA A 221 -1.56 11.40 16.46
CA ALA A 221 -0.49 11.24 15.49
C ALA A 221 -0.98 11.49 14.05
N VAL A 222 -2.17 11.01 13.68
CA VAL A 222 -2.80 11.29 12.38
C VAL A 222 -3.01 12.80 12.17
N VAL A 223 -3.56 13.49 13.17
CA VAL A 223 -3.76 14.95 13.11
C VAL A 223 -2.43 15.70 13.02
N SER A 224 -1.43 15.29 13.80
CA SER A 224 -0.08 15.89 13.77
C SER A 224 0.63 15.68 12.42
N ALA A 225 0.28 14.62 11.69
CA ALA A 225 0.75 14.38 10.33
C ALA A 225 -0.01 15.18 9.26
N GLY A 226 -0.95 16.05 9.66
CA GLY A 226 -1.71 16.90 8.75
C GLY A 226 -2.92 16.24 8.11
N LEU A 227 -3.31 15.04 8.56
CA LEU A 227 -4.49 14.34 8.04
C LEU A 227 -5.75 14.70 8.87
N PRO A 228 -6.95 14.64 8.25
CA PRO A 228 -8.20 14.86 8.96
C PRO A 228 -8.41 13.82 10.07
N VAL A 229 -8.90 14.24 11.24
CA VAL A 229 -9.21 13.33 12.34
C VAL A 229 -10.21 12.24 11.95
N ALA A 230 -11.11 12.52 11.02
CA ALA A 230 -12.06 11.54 10.48
C ALA A 230 -11.40 10.33 9.78
N ALA A 231 -10.14 10.46 9.32
CA ALA A 231 -9.38 9.35 8.75
C ALA A 231 -8.82 8.39 9.82
N ALA A 232 -8.66 8.87 11.06
CA ALA A 232 -7.93 8.15 12.09
C ALA A 232 -8.57 6.81 12.47
N ASP A 233 -9.89 6.76 12.63
CA ASP A 233 -10.57 5.52 13.01
C ASP A 233 -10.46 4.43 11.93
N GLY A 234 -10.55 4.84 10.66
CA GLY A 234 -10.31 3.92 9.53
C GLY A 234 -8.86 3.39 9.52
N MET A 235 -7.88 4.25 9.76
CA MET A 235 -6.47 3.84 9.82
C MET A 235 -6.18 2.95 11.04
N ILE A 236 -6.78 3.25 12.21
CA ILE A 236 -6.64 2.43 13.43
C ILE A 236 -7.21 1.02 13.21
N ALA A 237 -8.34 0.90 12.51
CA ALA A 237 -8.94 -0.38 12.19
C ALA A 237 -8.07 -1.28 11.28
N LEU A 238 -7.08 -0.68 10.60
CA LEU A 238 -6.12 -1.39 9.76
C LEU A 238 -4.87 -1.85 10.52
N ASN A 239 -4.75 -1.54 11.81
CA ASN A 239 -3.62 -1.96 12.62
C ASN A 239 -3.44 -3.49 12.53
N PRO A 240 -2.31 -4.02 12.05
CA PRO A 240 -2.11 -5.45 11.92
C PRO A 240 -1.92 -6.10 13.31
N GLN A 241 -2.19 -7.39 13.42
CA GLN A 241 -1.92 -8.15 14.66
C GLN A 241 -0.42 -8.38 14.85
N SER A 242 0.32 -8.47 13.76
CA SER A 242 1.76 -8.68 13.67
C SER A 242 2.30 -7.90 12.48
N LEU A 243 3.57 -7.52 12.52
CA LEU A 243 4.26 -6.96 11.35
C LEU A 243 4.66 -8.04 10.33
N ARG A 244 4.50 -9.32 10.66
CA ARG A 244 4.77 -10.42 9.73
C ARG A 244 3.70 -10.45 8.64
N PRO A 245 4.07 -10.47 7.34
CA PRO A 245 3.11 -10.67 6.26
C PRO A 245 2.37 -12.00 6.41
N THR A 246 1.04 -11.99 6.21
CA THR A 246 0.24 -13.21 6.34
C THR A 246 0.42 -14.13 5.13
N SER A 247 0.48 -15.44 5.35
CA SER A 247 0.56 -16.44 4.27
C SER A 247 -0.68 -16.42 3.38
N GLU A 248 -1.86 -16.21 3.98
CA GLU A 248 -3.14 -16.11 3.28
C GLU A 248 -3.16 -14.89 2.34
N GLY A 249 -2.70 -13.73 2.82
CA GLY A 249 -2.61 -12.52 2.01
C GLY A 249 -1.66 -12.69 0.82
N VAL A 250 -0.48 -13.26 1.04
CA VAL A 250 0.48 -13.53 -0.04
C VAL A 250 -0.07 -14.56 -1.03
N ALA A 251 -0.71 -15.63 -0.55
CA ALA A 251 -1.35 -16.62 -1.41
C ALA A 251 -2.44 -16.01 -2.29
N LEU A 252 -3.23 -15.06 -1.76
CA LEU A 252 -4.24 -14.35 -2.52
C LEU A 252 -3.64 -13.48 -3.63
N LEU A 253 -2.52 -12.78 -3.36
CA LEU A 253 -1.80 -12.02 -4.41
C LEU A 253 -1.35 -12.93 -5.55
N ILE A 254 -0.79 -14.09 -5.23
CA ILE A 254 -0.34 -15.09 -6.22
C ILE A 254 -1.55 -15.64 -7.02
N ALA A 255 -2.67 -15.92 -6.33
CA ALA A 255 -3.89 -16.38 -6.97
C ALA A 255 -4.45 -15.36 -7.97
N HIS A 256 -4.51 -14.07 -7.60
CA HIS A 256 -4.93 -13.00 -8.50
C HIS A 256 -3.99 -12.87 -9.70
N ARG A 257 -2.66 -12.92 -9.48
CA ARG A 257 -1.70 -12.90 -10.60
C ARG A 257 -1.91 -14.08 -11.56
N ARG A 258 -2.21 -15.26 -11.01
CA ARG A 258 -2.48 -16.46 -11.83
C ARG A 258 -3.77 -16.32 -12.64
N ALA A 259 -4.85 -15.89 -12.01
CA ALA A 259 -6.13 -15.67 -12.68
C ALA A 259 -6.02 -14.62 -13.80
N LEU A 260 -5.26 -13.55 -13.54
CA LEU A 260 -5.05 -12.47 -14.50
C LEU A 260 -3.91 -12.74 -15.51
N GLY A 261 -3.23 -13.88 -15.45
CA GLY A 261 -2.10 -14.21 -16.34
C GLY A 261 -0.93 -13.24 -16.20
N LEU A 262 -0.68 -12.71 -14.99
CA LEU A 262 0.41 -11.78 -14.70
C LEU A 262 1.69 -12.51 -14.34
N ALA A 263 2.83 -11.91 -14.67
CA ALA A 263 4.14 -12.44 -14.31
C ALA A 263 4.29 -12.55 -12.78
N GLY A 264 4.98 -13.59 -12.30
CA GLY A 264 5.16 -13.88 -10.87
C GLY A 264 4.06 -14.73 -10.24
N ALA A 265 3.11 -15.25 -11.03
CA ALA A 265 2.11 -16.23 -10.60
C ALA A 265 2.69 -17.58 -10.15
N ASP A 266 3.95 -17.84 -10.47
CA ASP A 266 4.77 -18.99 -10.09
C ASP A 266 5.59 -18.78 -8.82
N SER A 267 5.48 -17.61 -8.17
CA SER A 267 6.15 -17.32 -6.92
C SER A 267 5.52 -18.07 -5.74
N ASP A 268 6.26 -18.19 -4.65
CA ASP A 268 5.80 -18.69 -3.36
C ASP A 268 6.09 -17.70 -2.24
N TYR A 269 5.65 -18.00 -1.03
CA TYR A 269 5.84 -17.11 0.13
C TYR A 269 7.33 -16.77 0.37
N PRO A 270 8.28 -17.74 0.44
CA PRO A 270 9.70 -17.43 0.68
C PRO A 270 10.36 -16.62 -0.45
N ALA A 271 9.86 -16.74 -1.68
CA ALA A 271 10.36 -15.93 -2.78
C ALA A 271 9.91 -14.46 -2.71
N ILE A 272 8.82 -14.18 -2.01
CA ILE A 272 8.23 -12.85 -1.88
C ILE A 272 8.62 -12.19 -0.57
N VAL A 273 8.60 -12.94 0.54
CA VAL A 273 8.75 -12.45 1.91
C VAL A 273 10.10 -12.84 2.49
N ASP A 274 10.77 -11.89 3.09
CA ASP A 274 11.91 -12.11 4.01
C ASP A 274 11.50 -11.58 5.39
N ASP A 275 10.90 -12.42 6.20
CA ASP A 275 10.44 -12.09 7.56
C ASP A 275 11.53 -12.26 8.63
N SER A 276 12.76 -12.56 8.22
CA SER A 276 13.88 -12.72 9.15
C SER A 276 14.16 -11.46 9.98
N LEU A 277 13.95 -10.26 9.40
CA LEU A 277 14.06 -9.00 10.16
C LEU A 277 13.01 -8.89 11.27
N VAL A 278 11.79 -9.37 11.05
CA VAL A 278 10.74 -9.42 12.08
C VAL A 278 11.16 -10.38 13.19
N HIS A 279 11.69 -11.55 12.84
CA HIS A 279 12.19 -12.52 13.85
C HIS A 279 13.39 -11.98 14.64
N GLU A 280 14.37 -11.40 13.96
CA GLU A 280 15.61 -10.90 14.56
C GLU A 280 15.37 -9.73 15.53
N HIS A 281 14.48 -8.79 15.15
CA HIS A 281 14.29 -7.52 15.87
C HIS A 281 13.05 -7.48 16.77
N ILE A 282 12.02 -8.27 16.48
CA ILE A 282 10.73 -8.24 17.19
C ILE A 282 10.54 -9.51 18.05
N GLY A 283 11.22 -10.61 17.71
CA GLY A 283 11.17 -11.85 18.47
C GLY A 283 9.89 -12.67 18.26
N GLU A 284 9.11 -12.38 17.24
CA GLU A 284 7.96 -13.21 16.87
C GLU A 284 8.45 -14.56 16.33
N LYS A 285 8.03 -15.66 16.99
CA LYS A 285 8.33 -17.01 16.52
C LYS A 285 7.56 -17.33 15.24
N ALA A 286 8.21 -18.09 14.37
CA ALA A 286 7.64 -18.58 13.12
C ALA A 286 6.36 -19.43 13.31
#